data_7c8fc287ef248d4fc51552919167279f
#
_entry.id   7c8fc287ef248d4fc51552919167279f
#
_cell.length_a   1.000
_cell.length_b   1.000
_cell.length_c   1.000
_cell.angle_alpha   90.00
_cell.angle_beta   90.00
_cell.angle_gamma   90.00
#
_symmetry.space_group_name_H-M   'P 1'
#
loop_
_entity.id
_entity.type
_entity.pdbx_description
1 polymer ?
#
loop_
_entity_poly.entity_id
_entity_poly.type
_entity_poly.pdbx_seq_one_letter_code
_entity_poly.pdbx_strand_id
1 'polypeptide(L)'
;MDRIFHYQITENERGTTVLDFLRKKGFSRHILSSMKADKEALTRNGQRIGGREQLLAGDYFRVRLLETVDSDGIIPVSMPLSILYEDEDILVINKPADMPVHPSIGNYTNTLANGVAAYLDAKGEHSPFRCINRLDRDTSGALILAKNAFSAAVLSTQMRNRQIRRTYLAVVEGITPPNGTISAPISRVDDSVIERHVDFLHGEPAVTHYERLETKNEHSLLEIHLETGRTHQIRVHMGYIGHPLPADYLYHPEYDCFKRQPLHSLQLEFRHPVTDKPMCLLAPVSEDMCNAF
;
A
#
# COMPACT_ATOMS: atom_id res chain seq x y z
N MET A 1 -9.36 11.88 -14.95
CA MET A 1 -9.43 13.00 -13.98
C MET A 1 -8.14 13.82 -14.07
N ASP A 2 -8.22 15.15 -13.97
CA ASP A 2 -7.03 16.01 -14.01
C ASP A 2 -6.60 16.33 -12.59
N ARG A 3 -5.35 16.07 -12.24
CA ARG A 3 -4.78 16.54 -10.99
C ARG A 3 -3.92 17.77 -11.28
N ILE A 4 -4.27 18.90 -10.62
CA ILE A 4 -3.57 20.17 -10.81
C ILE A 4 -2.80 20.52 -9.54
N PHE A 5 -1.52 20.85 -9.71
CA PHE A 5 -0.66 21.32 -8.64
C PHE A 5 -0.28 22.77 -8.91
N HIS A 6 -0.24 23.57 -7.85
CA HIS A 6 0.14 24.96 -7.87
C HIS A 6 1.35 25.20 -6.97
N TYR A 7 2.35 25.87 -7.51
CA TYR A 7 3.58 26.19 -6.79
C TYR A 7 3.87 27.68 -6.92
N GLN A 8 4.13 28.33 -5.78
CA GLN A 8 4.72 29.66 -5.73
C GLN A 8 6.24 29.47 -5.63
N ILE A 9 6.98 29.91 -6.63
CA ILE A 9 8.44 29.72 -6.68
C ILE A 9 9.13 30.66 -5.70
N THR A 10 9.92 30.12 -4.81
CA THR A 10 10.68 30.84 -3.78
C THR A 10 12.06 31.26 -4.28
N GLU A 11 12.75 32.16 -3.55
CA GLU A 11 14.14 32.56 -3.84
C GLU A 11 15.10 31.35 -3.85
N ASN A 12 14.87 30.33 -2.99
CA ASN A 12 15.70 29.12 -2.94
C ASN A 12 15.52 28.22 -4.16
N GLU A 13 14.45 28.39 -4.92
CA GLU A 13 14.15 27.61 -6.13
C GLU A 13 14.47 28.38 -7.42
N ARG A 14 14.85 29.67 -7.30
CA ARG A 14 15.25 30.53 -8.42
C ARG A 14 16.39 29.91 -9.24
N GLY A 15 16.27 29.97 -10.56
CA GLY A 15 17.25 29.46 -11.50
C GLY A 15 17.24 27.93 -11.66
N THR A 16 16.40 27.21 -10.90
CA THR A 16 16.20 25.78 -11.10
C THR A 16 15.43 25.54 -12.38
N THR A 17 15.84 24.54 -13.19
CA THR A 17 15.05 24.17 -14.37
C THR A 17 13.71 23.56 -13.94
N VAL A 18 12.67 23.73 -14.76
CA VAL A 18 11.35 23.12 -14.53
C VAL A 18 11.46 21.62 -14.28
N LEU A 19 12.27 20.89 -15.06
CA LEU A 19 12.44 19.44 -14.85
C LEU A 19 13.11 19.11 -13.52
N ASP A 20 14.11 19.85 -13.09
CA ASP A 20 14.80 19.56 -11.83
C ASP A 20 13.93 19.93 -10.64
N PHE A 21 13.14 21.02 -10.72
CA PHE A 21 12.14 21.37 -9.76
C PHE A 21 11.12 20.23 -9.59
N LEU A 22 10.53 19.75 -10.68
CA LEU A 22 9.54 18.68 -10.66
C LEU A 22 10.10 17.36 -10.09
N ARG A 23 11.35 17.02 -10.45
CA ARG A 23 12.03 15.85 -9.88
C ARG A 23 12.20 15.98 -8.38
N LYS A 24 12.60 17.14 -7.88
CA LYS A 24 12.71 17.43 -6.43
C LYS A 24 11.36 17.32 -5.73
N LYS A 25 10.27 17.68 -6.40
CA LYS A 25 8.91 17.54 -5.88
C LYS A 25 8.38 16.10 -5.92
N GLY A 26 9.08 15.14 -6.53
CA GLY A 26 8.71 13.73 -6.58
C GLY A 26 8.09 13.25 -7.89
N PHE A 27 8.05 14.09 -8.94
CA PHE A 27 7.59 13.66 -10.26
C PHE A 27 8.57 12.66 -10.88
N SER A 28 8.12 11.44 -11.09
CA SER A 28 8.94 10.39 -11.69
C SER A 28 9.25 10.66 -13.17
N ARG A 29 10.31 10.01 -13.69
CA ARG A 29 10.66 10.12 -15.12
C ARG A 29 9.50 9.72 -16.04
N HIS A 30 8.72 8.71 -15.64
CA HIS A 30 7.57 8.25 -16.40
C HIS A 30 6.48 9.33 -16.46
N ILE A 31 6.13 9.94 -15.34
CA ILE A 31 5.17 11.06 -15.28
C ILE A 31 5.63 12.21 -16.15
N LEU A 32 6.89 12.65 -16.01
CA LEU A 32 7.45 13.74 -16.81
C LEU A 32 7.47 13.41 -18.33
N SER A 33 7.54 12.13 -18.68
CA SER A 33 7.46 11.72 -20.09
C SER A 33 6.01 11.74 -20.60
N SER A 34 5.03 11.28 -19.83
CA SER A 34 3.61 11.29 -20.25
C SER A 34 3.08 12.71 -20.41
N MET A 35 3.53 13.66 -19.57
CA MET A 35 3.13 15.07 -19.65
C MET A 35 3.53 15.77 -20.95
N LYS A 36 4.48 15.23 -21.71
CA LYS A 36 4.93 15.87 -22.98
C LYS A 36 3.83 15.94 -24.05
N ALA A 37 2.86 15.03 -24.00
CA ALA A 37 1.74 14.98 -24.93
C ALA A 37 0.73 16.13 -24.68
N ASP A 38 0.67 16.64 -23.45
CA ASP A 38 -0.21 17.72 -23.08
C ASP A 38 0.50 19.08 -23.19
N LYS A 39 0.01 19.93 -24.11
CA LYS A 39 0.55 21.28 -24.33
C LYS A 39 0.33 22.21 -23.14
N GLU A 40 -0.63 21.93 -22.28
CA GLU A 40 -0.98 22.73 -21.11
C GLU A 40 -0.49 22.12 -19.79
N ALA A 41 0.27 21.03 -19.84
CA ALA A 41 0.78 20.35 -18.67
C ALA A 41 1.58 21.28 -17.74
N LEU A 42 2.36 22.20 -18.32
CA LEU A 42 3.24 23.09 -17.57
C LEU A 42 3.01 24.55 -17.99
N THR A 43 2.57 25.39 -17.05
CA THR A 43 2.41 26.82 -17.29
C THR A 43 3.04 27.64 -16.17
N ARG A 44 3.67 28.76 -16.56
CA ARG A 44 4.24 29.76 -15.67
C ARG A 44 3.52 31.09 -15.89
N ASN A 45 2.90 31.64 -14.86
CA ASN A 45 2.14 32.89 -14.96
C ASN A 45 1.08 32.86 -16.08
N GLY A 46 0.45 31.69 -16.29
CA GLY A 46 -0.55 31.45 -17.34
C GLY A 46 0.02 31.16 -18.74
N GLN A 47 1.33 31.24 -18.94
CA GLN A 47 1.99 30.92 -20.22
C GLN A 47 2.68 29.56 -20.17
N ARG A 48 2.63 28.83 -21.29
CA ARG A 48 3.33 27.56 -21.45
C ARG A 48 4.83 27.72 -21.21
N ILE A 49 5.41 26.79 -20.45
CA ILE A 49 6.85 26.72 -20.17
C ILE A 49 7.40 25.35 -20.52
N GLY A 50 8.63 25.32 -21.03
CA GLY A 50 9.35 24.09 -21.36
C GLY A 50 10.18 23.55 -20.18
N GLY A 51 10.43 22.24 -20.17
CA GLY A 51 11.12 21.57 -19.07
C GLY A 51 12.57 22.05 -18.82
N ARG A 52 13.24 22.65 -19.81
CA ARG A 52 14.61 23.18 -19.71
C ARG A 52 14.68 24.66 -19.30
N GLU A 53 13.55 25.33 -19.30
CA GLU A 53 13.46 26.72 -18.87
C GLU A 53 13.66 26.87 -17.37
N GLN A 54 14.21 28.00 -16.96
CA GLN A 54 14.44 28.30 -15.54
C GLN A 54 13.23 28.99 -14.92
N LEU A 55 12.95 28.62 -13.68
CA LEU A 55 11.95 29.26 -12.84
C LEU A 55 12.55 30.51 -12.16
N LEU A 56 11.74 31.55 -12.00
CA LEU A 56 12.11 32.79 -11.31
C LEU A 56 11.36 32.87 -9.99
N ALA A 57 11.98 33.52 -9.01
CA ALA A 57 11.31 33.78 -7.73
C ALA A 57 10.05 34.63 -7.95
N GLY A 58 8.96 34.29 -7.29
CA GLY A 58 7.67 34.89 -7.46
C GLY A 58 6.82 34.32 -8.60
N ASP A 59 7.36 33.44 -9.45
CA ASP A 59 6.57 32.78 -10.49
C ASP A 59 5.44 31.94 -9.88
N TYR A 60 4.25 32.02 -10.49
CA TYR A 60 3.16 31.11 -10.26
C TYR A 60 3.24 29.95 -11.27
N PHE A 61 3.66 28.82 -10.79
CA PHE A 61 3.89 27.64 -11.62
C PHE A 61 2.78 26.60 -11.42
N ARG A 62 2.05 26.29 -12.51
CA ARG A 62 0.96 25.31 -12.52
C ARG A 62 1.40 24.06 -13.26
N VAL A 63 1.11 22.91 -12.68
CA VAL A 63 1.37 21.58 -13.24
C VAL A 63 0.05 20.84 -13.36
N ARG A 64 -0.33 20.43 -14.58
CA ARG A 64 -1.51 19.58 -14.82
C ARG A 64 -1.05 18.17 -15.17
N LEU A 65 -1.55 17.21 -14.42
CA LEU A 65 -1.35 15.79 -14.66
C LEU A 65 -2.67 15.18 -15.14
N LEU A 66 -2.68 14.74 -16.40
CA LEU A 66 -3.81 14.03 -16.99
C LEU A 66 -3.72 12.55 -16.67
N GLU A 67 -4.78 11.99 -16.08
CA GLU A 67 -4.96 10.55 -15.97
C GLU A 67 -5.72 10.07 -17.20
N THR A 68 -4.99 9.48 -18.14
CA THR A 68 -5.52 9.07 -19.46
C THR A 68 -5.80 7.58 -19.56
N VAL A 69 -5.46 6.80 -18.53
CA VAL A 69 -5.59 5.35 -18.55
C VAL A 69 -6.59 4.94 -17.47
N ASP A 70 -7.63 4.24 -17.87
CA ASP A 70 -8.53 3.54 -16.94
C ASP A 70 -7.87 2.26 -16.42
N SER A 71 -8.49 1.64 -15.41
CA SER A 71 -8.06 0.33 -14.90
C SER A 71 -8.35 -0.74 -15.96
N ASP A 72 -7.48 -0.87 -16.97
CA ASP A 72 -7.67 -1.82 -18.07
C ASP A 72 -7.97 -3.22 -17.51
N GLY A 73 -9.16 -3.75 -17.85
CA GLY A 73 -9.58 -5.10 -17.50
C GLY A 73 -10.15 -5.29 -16.09
N ILE A 74 -10.25 -4.26 -15.26
CA ILE A 74 -10.94 -4.36 -13.98
C ILE A 74 -12.42 -4.05 -14.17
N ILE A 75 -13.26 -5.06 -13.99
CA ILE A 75 -14.72 -4.93 -14.09
C ILE A 75 -15.24 -4.23 -12.83
N PRO A 76 -15.92 -3.07 -12.92
CA PRO A 76 -16.54 -2.43 -11.78
C PRO A 76 -17.64 -3.29 -11.18
N VAL A 77 -17.58 -3.57 -9.88
CA VAL A 77 -18.60 -4.33 -9.15
C VAL A 77 -18.95 -3.61 -7.86
N SER A 78 -20.20 -3.22 -7.72
CA SER A 78 -20.66 -2.53 -6.50
C SER A 78 -20.60 -3.46 -5.30
N MET A 79 -19.85 -3.04 -4.29
CA MET A 79 -19.73 -3.73 -3.01
C MET A 79 -19.45 -2.71 -1.88
N PRO A 80 -19.77 -3.04 -0.63
CA PRO A 80 -19.47 -2.14 0.49
C PRO A 80 -17.97 -2.01 0.69
N LEU A 81 -17.49 -0.77 0.82
CA LEU A 81 -16.11 -0.45 1.16
C LEU A 81 -16.06 0.28 2.50
N SER A 82 -15.23 -0.18 3.42
CA SER A 82 -14.95 0.50 4.69
C SER A 82 -13.81 1.50 4.48
N ILE A 83 -14.15 2.76 4.24
CA ILE A 83 -13.19 3.84 3.96
C ILE A 83 -12.71 4.43 5.28
N LEU A 84 -11.38 4.44 5.49
CA LEU A 84 -10.72 5.05 6.64
C LEU A 84 -10.36 6.52 6.38
N TYR A 85 -9.98 6.84 5.14
CA TYR A 85 -9.63 8.18 4.71
C TYR A 85 -9.75 8.31 3.20
N GLU A 86 -10.19 9.45 2.73
CA GLU A 86 -10.20 9.80 1.31
C GLU A 86 -10.00 11.29 1.09
N ASP A 87 -9.22 11.64 0.07
CA ASP A 87 -9.14 12.98 -0.52
C ASP A 87 -8.91 12.90 -2.04
N GLU A 88 -8.40 13.94 -2.66
CA GLU A 88 -8.11 13.99 -4.10
C GLU A 88 -6.92 13.10 -4.50
N ASP A 89 -6.08 12.72 -3.56
CA ASP A 89 -4.78 12.11 -3.81
C ASP A 89 -4.68 10.65 -3.39
N ILE A 90 -5.36 10.28 -2.29
CA ILE A 90 -5.31 8.94 -1.71
C ILE A 90 -6.68 8.46 -1.27
N LEU A 91 -6.83 7.14 -1.24
CA LEU A 91 -7.94 6.42 -0.65
C LEU A 91 -7.38 5.33 0.27
N VAL A 92 -7.75 5.33 1.54
CA VAL A 92 -7.32 4.30 2.50
C VAL A 92 -8.54 3.50 2.95
N ILE A 93 -8.44 2.19 2.85
CA ILE A 93 -9.56 1.25 3.06
C ILE A 93 -9.19 0.26 4.16
N ASN A 94 -10.14 -0.05 5.04
CA ASN A 94 -10.11 -1.24 5.88
C ASN A 94 -10.62 -2.42 5.04
N LYS A 95 -9.70 -3.18 4.44
CA LYS A 95 -10.04 -4.35 3.61
C LYS A 95 -10.62 -5.47 4.49
N PRO A 96 -11.76 -6.05 4.17
CA PRO A 96 -12.24 -7.26 4.85
C PRO A 96 -11.34 -8.46 4.52
N ALA A 97 -11.45 -9.51 5.30
CA ALA A 97 -10.92 -10.82 4.94
C ALA A 97 -11.71 -11.44 3.78
N ASP A 98 -11.22 -12.55 3.23
CA ASP A 98 -11.79 -13.28 2.08
C ASP A 98 -12.00 -12.38 0.84
N MET A 99 -11.13 -11.38 0.67
CA MET A 99 -11.16 -10.48 -0.47
C MET A 99 -9.76 -10.31 -1.05
N PRO A 100 -9.47 -10.85 -2.24
CA PRO A 100 -8.23 -10.56 -2.95
C PRO A 100 -8.12 -9.08 -3.30
N VAL A 101 -6.90 -8.54 -3.34
CA VAL A 101 -6.68 -7.13 -3.69
C VAL A 101 -6.87 -6.89 -5.19
N HIS A 102 -6.33 -7.77 -6.03
CA HIS A 102 -6.36 -7.67 -7.49
C HIS A 102 -7.06 -8.88 -8.12
N PRO A 103 -7.67 -8.71 -9.31
CA PRO A 103 -8.12 -9.84 -10.11
C PRO A 103 -7.01 -10.84 -10.38
N SER A 104 -7.36 -12.12 -10.33
CA SER A 104 -6.47 -13.24 -10.61
C SER A 104 -7.29 -14.42 -11.14
N ILE A 105 -6.62 -15.50 -11.56
CA ILE A 105 -7.30 -16.72 -12.01
C ILE A 105 -8.30 -17.18 -10.92
N GLY A 106 -9.57 -17.31 -11.29
CA GLY A 106 -10.67 -17.68 -10.39
C GLY A 106 -11.27 -16.53 -9.55
N ASN A 107 -10.67 -15.32 -9.58
CA ASN A 107 -11.14 -14.13 -8.84
C ASN A 107 -11.19 -12.93 -9.77
N TYR A 108 -12.22 -12.84 -10.61
CA TYR A 108 -12.33 -11.79 -11.64
C TYR A 108 -13.18 -10.60 -11.21
N THR A 109 -14.15 -10.81 -10.33
CA THR A 109 -15.19 -9.82 -9.98
C THR A 109 -15.39 -9.62 -8.47
N ASN A 110 -14.68 -10.36 -7.65
CA ASN A 110 -14.78 -10.36 -6.18
C ASN A 110 -13.54 -9.78 -5.48
N THR A 111 -12.86 -8.82 -6.11
CA THR A 111 -11.64 -8.24 -5.58
C THR A 111 -11.85 -6.81 -5.10
N LEU A 112 -10.95 -6.33 -4.23
CA LEU A 112 -10.97 -4.93 -3.80
C LEU A 112 -10.89 -3.97 -5.00
N ALA A 113 -10.12 -4.33 -6.02
CA ALA A 113 -9.98 -3.52 -7.23
C ALA A 113 -11.33 -3.34 -7.97
N ASN A 114 -12.17 -4.40 -8.03
CA ASN A 114 -13.50 -4.30 -8.63
C ASN A 114 -14.41 -3.34 -7.84
N GLY A 115 -14.38 -3.42 -6.50
CA GLY A 115 -15.16 -2.54 -5.63
C GLY A 115 -14.72 -1.08 -5.72
N VAL A 116 -13.41 -0.84 -5.74
CA VAL A 116 -12.85 0.52 -5.88
C VAL A 116 -13.16 1.10 -7.24
N ALA A 117 -13.08 0.32 -8.33
CA ALA A 117 -13.47 0.78 -9.65
C ALA A 117 -14.93 1.25 -9.67
N ALA A 118 -15.87 0.45 -9.14
CA ALA A 118 -17.28 0.84 -9.07
C ALA A 118 -17.50 2.08 -8.17
N TYR A 119 -16.77 2.18 -7.08
CA TYR A 119 -16.86 3.32 -6.16
C TYR A 119 -16.42 4.63 -6.83
N LEU A 120 -15.28 4.61 -7.53
CA LEU A 120 -14.77 5.79 -8.24
C LEU A 120 -15.66 6.15 -9.43
N ASP A 121 -16.13 5.17 -10.21
CA ASP A 121 -17.08 5.40 -11.32
C ASP A 121 -18.37 6.08 -10.84
N ALA A 122 -18.94 5.65 -9.71
CA ALA A 122 -20.12 6.27 -9.13
C ALA A 122 -19.90 7.74 -8.72
N LYS A 123 -18.65 8.14 -8.47
CA LYS A 123 -18.25 9.53 -8.17
C LYS A 123 -17.87 10.32 -9.44
N GLY A 124 -17.87 9.69 -10.61
CA GLY A 124 -17.36 10.29 -11.85
C GLY A 124 -15.84 10.46 -11.85
N GLU A 125 -15.14 9.71 -11.01
CA GLU A 125 -13.69 9.71 -10.91
C GLU A 125 -13.11 8.51 -11.66
N HIS A 126 -12.27 8.76 -12.65
CA HIS A 126 -11.59 7.71 -13.42
C HIS A 126 -10.11 7.69 -13.07
N SER A 127 -9.66 6.65 -12.41
CA SER A 127 -8.27 6.45 -12.02
C SER A 127 -7.91 4.97 -12.06
N PRO A 128 -6.75 4.60 -12.59
CA PRO A 128 -6.26 3.23 -12.48
C PRO A 128 -6.12 2.81 -11.02
N PHE A 129 -6.39 1.53 -10.75
CA PHE A 129 -6.23 0.96 -9.41
C PHE A 129 -4.73 0.86 -9.05
N ARG A 130 -4.27 1.73 -8.15
CA ARG A 130 -2.86 1.81 -7.72
C ARG A 130 -2.72 1.52 -6.24
N CYS A 131 -2.55 0.27 -5.92
CA CYS A 131 -2.34 -0.20 -4.54
C CYS A 131 -0.87 0.01 -4.13
N ILE A 132 -0.66 0.64 -2.97
CA ILE A 132 0.68 0.94 -2.46
C ILE A 132 1.23 -0.19 -1.60
N ASN A 133 0.40 -0.78 -0.74
CA ASN A 133 0.72 -1.97 0.04
C ASN A 133 -0.28 -3.09 -0.28
N ARG A 134 0.17 -4.32 -0.25
CA ARG A 134 -0.68 -5.48 -0.50
C ARG A 134 -0.99 -6.21 0.80
N LEU A 135 -2.20 -6.77 0.86
CA LEU A 135 -2.63 -7.72 1.88
C LEU A 135 -3.03 -9.03 1.21
N ASP A 136 -2.82 -10.14 1.87
CA ASP A 136 -3.28 -11.43 1.40
C ASP A 136 -4.83 -11.46 1.39
N ARG A 137 -5.43 -12.42 0.67
CA ARG A 137 -6.89 -12.57 0.58
C ARG A 137 -7.55 -12.51 1.96
N ASP A 138 -7.06 -13.33 2.88
CA ASP A 138 -7.65 -13.51 4.20
C ASP A 138 -7.06 -12.60 5.29
N THR A 139 -6.10 -11.74 4.93
CA THR A 139 -5.62 -10.67 5.80
C THR A 139 -6.53 -9.46 5.70
N SER A 140 -7.07 -9.00 6.81
CA SER A 140 -7.88 -7.79 6.90
C SER A 140 -7.05 -6.55 7.25
N GLY A 141 -7.65 -5.35 7.16
CA GLY A 141 -7.06 -4.12 7.69
C GLY A 141 -6.65 -3.09 6.65
N ALA A 142 -5.84 -2.13 7.10
CA ALA A 142 -5.52 -0.91 6.37
C ALA A 142 -4.69 -1.14 5.10
N LEU A 143 -5.15 -0.53 4.01
CA LEU A 143 -4.54 -0.57 2.69
C LEU A 143 -4.64 0.79 2.01
N ILE A 144 -3.53 1.28 1.43
CA ILE A 144 -3.44 2.58 0.76
C ILE A 144 -3.55 2.40 -0.75
N LEU A 145 -4.40 3.22 -1.36
CA LEU A 145 -4.52 3.40 -2.80
C LEU A 145 -4.15 4.83 -3.17
N ALA A 146 -3.42 5.01 -4.25
CA ALA A 146 -3.14 6.31 -4.82
C ALA A 146 -4.14 6.61 -5.95
N LYS A 147 -4.82 7.76 -5.88
CA LYS A 147 -5.82 8.20 -6.86
C LYS A 147 -5.21 8.82 -8.12
N ASN A 148 -3.91 9.14 -8.10
CA ASN A 148 -3.19 9.69 -9.26
C ASN A 148 -1.76 9.15 -9.32
N ALA A 149 -1.13 9.30 -10.50
CA ALA A 149 0.22 8.79 -10.75
C ALA A 149 1.30 9.46 -9.89
N PHE A 150 1.14 10.75 -9.54
CA PHE A 150 2.08 11.47 -8.69
C PHE A 150 2.07 10.88 -7.27
N SER A 151 0.89 10.74 -6.67
CA SER A 151 0.73 10.16 -5.34
C SER A 151 1.26 8.73 -5.29
N ALA A 152 1.02 7.93 -6.35
CA ALA A 152 1.58 6.59 -6.47
C ALA A 152 3.13 6.60 -6.48
N ALA A 153 3.74 7.52 -7.23
CA ALA A 153 5.21 7.62 -7.31
C ALA A 153 5.84 8.03 -5.97
N VAL A 154 5.24 9.00 -5.28
CA VAL A 154 5.71 9.48 -3.97
C VAL A 154 5.56 8.37 -2.91
N LEU A 155 4.37 7.77 -2.79
CA LEU A 155 4.11 6.72 -1.81
C LEU A 155 4.93 5.46 -2.08
N SER A 156 5.13 5.07 -3.35
CA SER A 156 6.02 3.97 -3.70
C SER A 156 7.48 4.26 -3.32
N THR A 157 7.90 5.52 -3.38
CA THR A 157 9.23 5.93 -2.91
C THR A 157 9.32 5.87 -1.38
N GLN A 158 8.32 6.35 -0.66
CA GLN A 158 8.25 6.20 0.79
C GLN A 158 8.28 4.73 1.20
N MET A 159 7.56 3.85 0.48
CA MET A 159 7.56 2.41 0.75
C MET A 159 8.96 1.80 0.57
N ARG A 160 9.64 2.10 -0.55
CA ARG A 160 11.02 1.61 -0.79
C ARG A 160 12.01 2.10 0.26
N ASN A 161 11.83 3.33 0.74
CA ASN A 161 12.68 3.95 1.75
C ASN A 161 12.27 3.58 3.18
N ARG A 162 11.33 2.63 3.37
CA ARG A 162 10.80 2.20 4.68
C ARG A 162 10.22 3.35 5.51
N GLN A 163 9.69 4.37 4.84
CA GLN A 163 9.06 5.53 5.48
C GLN A 163 7.56 5.32 5.75
N ILE A 164 6.95 4.29 5.13
CA ILE A 164 5.60 3.83 5.46
C ILE A 164 5.75 2.73 6.52
N ARG A 165 5.36 3.04 7.75
CA ARG A 165 5.32 2.08 8.85
C ARG A 165 4.00 1.34 8.84
N ARG A 166 4.07 0.03 9.06
CA ARG A 166 2.92 -0.87 9.04
C ARG A 166 2.95 -1.68 10.32
N THR A 167 1.90 -1.52 11.11
CA THR A 167 1.68 -2.31 12.32
C THR A 167 0.58 -3.32 12.05
N TYR A 168 0.83 -4.56 12.44
CA TYR A 168 -0.13 -5.66 12.31
C TYR A 168 -0.46 -6.22 13.69
N LEU A 169 -1.67 -6.76 13.83
CA LEU A 169 -2.01 -7.69 14.89
C LEU A 169 -2.09 -9.10 14.31
N ALA A 170 -1.54 -10.06 15.05
CA ALA A 170 -1.64 -11.48 14.71
C ALA A 170 -1.87 -12.32 15.96
N VAL A 171 -2.70 -13.36 15.85
CA VAL A 171 -2.75 -14.42 16.84
C VAL A 171 -1.93 -15.59 16.29
N VAL A 172 -1.05 -16.12 17.12
CA VAL A 172 -0.17 -17.26 16.77
C VAL A 172 -0.29 -18.36 17.82
N GLU A 173 0.00 -19.59 17.44
CA GLU A 173 0.02 -20.72 18.35
C GLU A 173 1.21 -20.68 19.31
N GLY A 174 0.95 -21.20 20.50
CA GLY A 174 1.95 -21.29 21.56
C GLY A 174 2.27 -19.95 22.23
N ILE A 175 3.14 -20.02 23.21
CA ILE A 175 3.59 -18.87 23.97
C ILE A 175 4.95 -18.41 23.41
N THR A 176 4.91 -17.35 22.62
CA THR A 176 6.16 -16.78 22.04
C THR A 176 7.02 -16.14 23.14
N PRO A 177 8.33 -15.90 22.92
CA PRO A 177 9.09 -14.93 23.69
C PRO A 177 8.37 -13.55 23.74
N PRO A 178 8.63 -12.71 24.76
CA PRO A 178 7.97 -11.40 24.88
C PRO A 178 8.16 -10.49 23.66
N ASN A 179 9.28 -10.57 23.00
CA ASN A 179 9.60 -9.88 21.74
C ASN A 179 10.65 -10.65 20.94
N GLY A 180 10.75 -10.33 19.67
CA GLY A 180 11.75 -10.95 18.83
C GLY A 180 11.89 -10.28 17.47
N THR A 181 12.98 -10.62 16.78
CA THR A 181 13.26 -10.22 15.40
C THR A 181 13.55 -11.47 14.58
N ILE A 182 12.81 -11.66 13.50
CA ILE A 182 13.01 -12.73 12.54
C ILE A 182 13.66 -12.12 11.29
N SER A 183 14.91 -12.49 11.05
CA SER A 183 15.67 -12.10 9.86
C SER A 183 15.97 -13.35 9.06
N ALA A 184 15.04 -13.74 8.19
CA ALA A 184 15.10 -14.95 7.41
C ALA A 184 14.62 -14.69 5.96
N PRO A 185 15.46 -14.93 4.94
CA PRO A 185 15.09 -14.67 3.55
C PRO A 185 13.95 -15.57 3.10
N ILE A 186 13.10 -15.06 2.21
CA ILE A 186 11.91 -15.76 1.72
C ILE A 186 12.00 -15.95 0.21
N SER A 187 11.77 -17.16 -0.28
CA SER A 187 11.60 -17.50 -1.69
C SER A 187 10.23 -18.13 -1.96
N ARG A 188 9.95 -18.33 -3.25
CA ARG A 188 8.82 -19.13 -3.70
C ARG A 188 9.22 -20.61 -3.65
N VAL A 189 8.28 -21.48 -3.26
CA VAL A 189 8.45 -22.93 -3.41
C VAL A 189 8.43 -23.27 -4.91
N ASP A 190 9.38 -24.09 -5.38
CA ASP A 190 9.63 -24.29 -6.82
C ASP A 190 8.39 -24.73 -7.61
N ASP A 191 7.61 -25.66 -7.10
CA ASP A 191 6.42 -26.20 -7.78
C ASP A 191 5.11 -25.50 -7.37
N SER A 192 5.17 -24.38 -6.64
CA SER A 192 3.99 -23.67 -6.17
C SER A 192 3.89 -22.24 -6.75
N VAL A 193 2.70 -21.86 -7.19
CA VAL A 193 2.43 -20.49 -7.65
C VAL A 193 2.32 -19.53 -6.48
N ILE A 194 1.82 -20.00 -5.32
CA ILE A 194 1.43 -19.15 -4.19
C ILE A 194 2.30 -19.34 -2.96
N GLU A 195 2.83 -20.54 -2.72
CA GLU A 195 3.52 -20.91 -1.49
C GLU A 195 4.90 -20.25 -1.38
N ARG A 196 5.29 -19.92 -0.15
CA ARG A 196 6.59 -19.32 0.19
C ARG A 196 7.22 -20.09 1.33
N HIS A 197 8.55 -20.08 1.41
CA HIS A 197 9.29 -20.66 2.51
C HIS A 197 10.54 -19.85 2.81
N VAL A 198 11.15 -20.10 3.97
CA VAL A 198 12.47 -19.55 4.31
C VAL A 198 13.53 -20.24 3.49
N ASP A 199 14.34 -19.49 2.78
CA ASP A 199 15.40 -19.98 1.92
C ASP A 199 16.64 -19.08 2.03
N PHE A 200 17.66 -19.57 2.69
CA PHE A 200 18.91 -18.83 2.90
C PHE A 200 19.83 -18.77 1.69
N LEU A 201 19.56 -19.56 0.65
CA LEU A 201 20.39 -19.61 -0.56
C LEU A 201 19.87 -18.65 -1.65
N HIS A 202 18.55 -18.65 -1.88
CA HIS A 202 17.93 -17.92 -3.01
C HIS A 202 16.85 -16.92 -2.58
N GLY A 203 16.52 -16.88 -1.26
CA GLY A 203 15.45 -16.04 -0.73
C GLY A 203 15.78 -14.53 -0.77
N GLU A 204 14.75 -13.72 -0.95
CA GLU A 204 14.86 -12.28 -0.81
C GLU A 204 14.89 -11.88 0.68
N PRO A 205 15.74 -10.93 1.09
CA PRO A 205 15.82 -10.48 2.48
C PRO A 205 14.46 -10.09 3.04
N ALA A 206 14.13 -10.61 4.22
CA ALA A 206 12.89 -10.34 4.92
C ALA A 206 13.17 -10.18 6.43
N VAL A 207 12.60 -9.11 7.04
CA VAL A 207 12.75 -8.81 8.46
C VAL A 207 11.41 -8.47 9.08
N THR A 208 11.08 -9.19 10.15
CA THR A 208 9.84 -9.05 10.94
C THR A 208 10.20 -8.87 12.40
N HIS A 209 9.67 -7.83 13.03
CA HIS A 209 9.76 -7.61 14.48
C HIS A 209 8.41 -7.90 15.10
N TYR A 210 8.39 -8.49 16.29
CA TYR A 210 7.17 -8.70 17.03
C TYR A 210 7.33 -8.39 18.52
N GLU A 211 6.23 -7.99 19.14
CA GLU A 211 6.05 -7.85 20.57
C GLU A 211 4.79 -8.60 20.98
N ARG A 212 4.88 -9.43 22.01
CA ARG A 212 3.74 -10.16 22.55
C ARG A 212 2.96 -9.25 23.49
N LEU A 213 1.72 -8.97 23.14
CA LEU A 213 0.81 -8.14 23.94
C LEU A 213 0.13 -8.94 25.04
N GLU A 214 -0.34 -10.15 24.71
CA GLU A 214 -1.14 -10.98 25.61
C GLU A 214 -0.96 -12.46 25.28
N THR A 215 -1.33 -13.33 26.25
CA THR A 215 -1.40 -14.78 26.06
C THR A 215 -2.72 -15.31 26.59
N LYS A 216 -3.37 -16.19 25.83
CA LYS A 216 -4.65 -16.82 26.21
C LYS A 216 -4.84 -18.13 25.47
N ASN A 217 -5.30 -19.16 26.16
CA ASN A 217 -5.62 -20.46 25.55
C ASN A 217 -4.50 -21.03 24.67
N GLU A 218 -3.25 -21.04 25.17
CA GLU A 218 -2.08 -21.53 24.45
C GLU A 218 -1.77 -20.72 23.15
N HIS A 219 -2.27 -19.49 23.03
CA HIS A 219 -1.98 -18.58 21.93
C HIS A 219 -1.32 -17.31 22.43
N SER A 220 -0.60 -16.64 21.55
CA SER A 220 -0.03 -15.30 21.75
C SER A 220 -0.66 -14.29 20.80
N LEU A 221 -1.13 -13.16 21.34
CA LEU A 221 -1.47 -11.97 20.57
C LEU A 221 -0.21 -11.13 20.36
N LEU A 222 0.14 -10.85 19.13
CA LEU A 222 1.35 -10.13 18.77
C LEU A 222 1.03 -8.82 18.07
N GLU A 223 1.76 -7.77 18.43
CA GLU A 223 1.98 -6.61 17.58
C GLU A 223 3.22 -6.85 16.71
N ILE A 224 3.09 -6.63 15.40
CA ILE A 224 4.12 -6.97 14.43
C ILE A 224 4.46 -5.77 13.56
N HIS A 225 5.75 -5.51 13.40
CA HIS A 225 6.29 -4.47 12.53
C HIS A 225 7.17 -5.05 11.42
N LEU A 226 6.98 -4.56 10.20
CA LEU A 226 7.69 -5.05 9.02
C LEU A 226 8.70 -4.02 8.49
N GLU A 227 9.97 -4.39 8.37
CA GLU A 227 10.94 -3.63 7.56
C GLU A 227 10.78 -3.90 6.07
N THR A 228 10.40 -5.11 5.71
CA THR A 228 10.19 -5.59 4.35
C THR A 228 8.73 -5.97 4.13
N GLY A 229 8.32 -6.31 2.90
CA GLY A 229 6.95 -6.69 2.59
C GLY A 229 6.90 -7.81 1.56
N ARG A 230 7.47 -8.98 1.90
CA ARG A 230 7.43 -10.16 1.03
C ARG A 230 6.06 -10.83 1.10
N THR A 231 5.69 -11.51 0.04
CA THR A 231 4.44 -12.28 0.01
C THR A 231 4.42 -13.27 1.18
N HIS A 232 3.33 -13.30 1.93
CA HIS A 232 3.10 -14.16 3.09
C HIS A 232 4.14 -14.01 4.23
N GLN A 233 4.89 -12.91 4.28
CA GLN A 233 6.06 -12.77 5.15
C GLN A 233 5.77 -13.11 6.62
N ILE A 234 4.74 -12.52 7.23
CA ILE A 234 4.39 -12.79 8.64
C ILE A 234 4.06 -14.27 8.84
N ARG A 235 3.25 -14.84 7.95
CA ARG A 235 2.79 -16.24 8.00
C ARG A 235 3.97 -17.21 7.95
N VAL A 236 4.87 -16.99 6.98
CA VAL A 236 6.10 -17.79 6.80
C VAL A 236 7.05 -17.63 7.99
N HIS A 237 7.29 -16.41 8.45
CA HIS A 237 8.21 -16.14 9.54
C HIS A 237 7.71 -16.72 10.87
N MET A 238 6.44 -16.58 11.17
CA MET A 238 5.88 -17.13 12.41
C MET A 238 5.89 -18.67 12.38
N GLY A 239 5.54 -19.28 11.26
CA GLY A 239 5.69 -20.73 11.07
C GLY A 239 7.15 -21.22 11.21
N TYR A 240 8.11 -20.47 10.65
CA TYR A 240 9.54 -20.77 10.71
C TYR A 240 10.08 -20.84 12.16
N ILE A 241 9.59 -19.98 13.05
CA ILE A 241 9.99 -19.98 14.47
C ILE A 241 9.13 -20.91 15.33
N GLY A 242 8.23 -21.71 14.73
CA GLY A 242 7.41 -22.70 15.45
C GLY A 242 6.13 -22.14 16.08
N HIS A 243 5.70 -20.93 15.68
CA HIS A 243 4.47 -20.27 16.13
C HIS A 243 3.58 -19.91 14.94
N PRO A 244 3.03 -20.87 14.19
CA PRO A 244 2.20 -20.58 13.02
C PRO A 244 0.93 -19.80 13.39
N LEU A 245 0.33 -19.13 12.42
CA LEU A 245 -1.01 -18.57 12.58
C LEU A 245 -2.02 -19.71 12.46
N PRO A 246 -2.96 -19.83 13.41
CA PRO A 246 -4.02 -20.85 13.33
C PRO A 246 -4.92 -20.60 12.10
N ALA A 247 -5.53 -21.66 11.59
CA ALA A 247 -6.38 -21.64 10.40
C ALA A 247 -5.77 -20.97 9.16
N ASP A 248 -4.45 -20.96 9.06
CA ASP A 248 -3.75 -20.58 7.83
C ASP A 248 -3.88 -21.73 6.82
N TYR A 249 -4.78 -21.58 5.84
CA TYR A 249 -5.13 -22.63 4.89
C TYR A 249 -3.93 -23.18 4.11
N LEU A 250 -2.82 -22.44 4.02
CA LEU A 250 -1.65 -22.80 3.24
C LEU A 250 -0.51 -23.37 4.11
N TYR A 251 -0.30 -22.81 5.30
CA TYR A 251 0.83 -23.13 6.15
C TYR A 251 0.47 -23.92 7.40
N HIS A 252 -0.80 -23.85 7.83
CA HIS A 252 -1.30 -24.54 9.01
C HIS A 252 -2.80 -24.84 8.92
N PRO A 253 -3.23 -25.71 7.98
CA PRO A 253 -4.64 -25.91 7.63
C PRO A 253 -5.46 -26.75 8.64
N GLU A 254 -4.80 -27.42 9.58
CA GLU A 254 -5.45 -28.43 10.46
C GLU A 254 -6.08 -27.83 11.73
N TYR A 255 -6.21 -26.52 11.83
CA TYR A 255 -6.68 -25.87 13.05
C TYR A 255 -8.09 -25.26 12.90
N ASP A 256 -9.05 -25.75 13.71
CA ASP A 256 -10.48 -25.48 13.55
C ASP A 256 -11.04 -24.32 14.41
N CYS A 257 -10.25 -23.73 15.33
CA CYS A 257 -10.74 -22.70 16.25
C CYS A 257 -10.96 -21.33 15.61
N PHE A 258 -10.29 -21.05 14.49
CA PHE A 258 -10.40 -19.82 13.73
C PHE A 258 -10.95 -20.14 12.34
N LYS A 259 -11.61 -19.19 11.71
CA LYS A 259 -12.14 -19.36 10.34
C LYS A 259 -11.13 -19.00 9.26
N ARG A 260 -10.06 -18.31 9.62
CA ARG A 260 -8.97 -17.84 8.74
C ARG A 260 -7.75 -17.53 9.58
N GLN A 261 -6.59 -17.32 8.92
CA GLN A 261 -5.44 -16.77 9.64
C GLN A 261 -5.81 -15.45 10.33
N PRO A 262 -5.67 -15.34 11.67
CA PRO A 262 -6.00 -14.14 12.41
C PRO A 262 -4.85 -13.11 12.27
N LEU A 263 -4.84 -12.42 11.13
CA LEU A 263 -3.87 -11.40 10.76
C LEU A 263 -4.59 -10.15 10.27
N HIS A 264 -4.23 -9.00 10.83
CA HIS A 264 -4.86 -7.73 10.58
C HIS A 264 -3.83 -6.59 10.46
N SER A 265 -3.87 -5.84 9.37
CA SER A 265 -3.08 -4.61 9.19
C SER A 265 -3.73 -3.49 10.00
N LEU A 266 -3.29 -3.33 11.25
CA LEU A 266 -3.90 -2.45 12.24
C LEU A 266 -3.71 -0.98 11.93
N GLN A 267 -2.46 -0.56 11.61
CA GLN A 267 -2.10 0.84 11.51
C GLN A 267 -1.13 1.09 10.37
N LEU A 268 -1.32 2.23 9.70
CA LEU A 268 -0.42 2.77 8.68
C LEU A 268 0.01 4.18 9.08
N GLU A 269 1.33 4.39 9.12
CA GLU A 269 1.93 5.71 9.32
C GLU A 269 2.77 6.08 8.10
N PHE A 270 2.52 7.25 7.52
CA PHE A 270 3.20 7.73 6.32
C PHE A 270 3.11 9.25 6.22
N ARG A 271 3.75 9.84 5.22
CA ARG A 271 3.55 11.25 4.90
C ARG A 271 2.62 11.37 3.69
N HIS A 272 1.65 12.26 3.79
CA HIS A 272 0.72 12.53 2.70
C HIS A 272 1.49 12.95 1.43
N PRO A 273 1.23 12.35 0.25
CA PRO A 273 2.09 12.50 -0.92
C PRO A 273 2.17 13.93 -1.47
N VAL A 274 1.15 14.74 -1.25
CA VAL A 274 1.08 16.12 -1.76
C VAL A 274 1.35 17.15 -0.68
N THR A 275 0.70 17.03 0.47
CA THR A 275 0.78 18.03 1.56
C THR A 275 1.96 17.80 2.49
N ASP A 276 2.63 16.66 2.40
CA ASP A 276 3.71 16.20 3.28
C ASP A 276 3.34 16.17 4.78
N LYS A 277 2.07 16.22 5.12
CA LYS A 277 1.59 16.09 6.50
C LYS A 277 1.75 14.65 6.99
N PRO A 278 2.13 14.45 8.27
CA PRO A 278 2.14 13.11 8.85
C PRO A 278 0.70 12.57 8.93
N MET A 279 0.54 11.32 8.50
CA MET A 279 -0.72 10.57 8.55
C MET A 279 -0.53 9.36 9.45
N CYS A 280 -1.51 9.11 10.31
CA CYS A 280 -1.60 7.90 11.13
C CYS A 280 -3.05 7.40 11.04
N LEU A 281 -3.26 6.25 10.41
CA LEU A 281 -4.60 5.71 10.16
C LEU A 281 -4.71 4.33 10.79
N LEU A 282 -5.73 4.17 11.64
CA LEU A 282 -6.03 2.95 12.36
C LEU A 282 -7.22 2.25 11.71
N ALA A 283 -7.07 0.96 11.40
CA ALA A 283 -8.17 0.11 10.96
C ALA A 283 -8.79 -0.56 12.18
N PRO A 284 -10.12 -0.44 12.38
CA PRO A 284 -10.81 -1.21 13.42
C PRO A 284 -10.57 -2.71 13.25
N VAL A 285 -10.22 -3.37 14.34
CA VAL A 285 -10.01 -4.83 14.34
C VAL A 285 -11.34 -5.52 14.02
N SER A 286 -11.29 -6.54 13.19
CA SER A 286 -12.48 -7.30 12.79
C SER A 286 -13.05 -8.12 13.94
N GLU A 287 -14.38 -8.25 13.99
CA GLU A 287 -15.07 -8.98 15.07
C GLU A 287 -14.59 -10.42 15.24
N ASP A 288 -14.27 -11.09 14.14
CA ASP A 288 -13.74 -12.46 14.17
C ASP A 288 -12.41 -12.57 14.92
N MET A 289 -11.55 -11.55 14.86
CA MET A 289 -10.33 -11.52 15.65
C MET A 289 -10.58 -11.13 17.11
N CYS A 290 -11.48 -10.17 17.37
CA CYS A 290 -11.85 -9.81 18.75
C CYS A 290 -12.50 -10.96 19.52
N ASN A 291 -13.31 -11.79 18.84
CA ASN A 291 -14.01 -12.91 19.47
C ASN A 291 -13.14 -14.17 19.60
N ALA A 292 -12.05 -14.26 18.86
CA ALA A 292 -11.18 -15.41 18.83
C ALA A 292 -10.05 -15.34 19.88
N PHE A 293 -9.77 -14.16 20.40
CA PHE A 293 -8.80 -13.89 21.45
C PHE A 293 -9.43 -13.11 22.61
#